data_07b2fe45fe6854023a2cf1fbcfbb9890
#
_entry.id   07b2fe45fe6854023a2cf1fbcfbb9890
#
_cell.length_a   1.000
_cell.length_b   1.000
_cell.length_c   1.000
_cell.angle_alpha   90.00
_cell.angle_beta   90.00
_cell.angle_gamma   90.00
#
_symmetry.space_group_name_H-M   'P 1'
#
loop_
_entity.id
_entity.type
_entity.pdbx_description
1 polymer ?
#
loop_
_entity_poly.entity_id
_entity_poly.type
_entity_poly.pdbx_seq_one_letter_code
_entity_poly.pdbx_strand_id
1 'polypeptide(L)'
;HIHDRRQRQMCIRDRLQNIESSKQQKTPCLVYAELPFACRILRDLAGPRVQRVTVNDEATYAQMRNFAEEHLPQWSGREVLRYSDEDLFAGLGLEAQIQQALQPTYSLPSGAGLVFEQTQALVSIDVNTGSFLGTGGGADTAMEDTALHVNLEAAEVIPSQLRLRNLGGLVVIDFIDMEEKAHQQQVLRVLKEAFAADPSQVRVEDFSDHGTVQLSRKRVRQSLDQLLQSDSEEGADAAVESACQAIMRDLIKRSKSSKGGADVEFLVRADQAVVDRLLSNEGAYLDGVRAKIRAGVGVQAEPDFAVGQFDISMVQGSVG
;
A
#
# COMPACT_ATOMS: atom_id res chain seq x y z
N HIS A 1 -4.16 -8.82 -19.83
CA HIS A 1 -3.46 -10.13 -19.76
C HIS A 1 -2.53 -10.44 -20.95
N ILE A 2 -2.84 -10.02 -22.18
CA ILE A 2 -1.98 -10.28 -23.37
C ILE A 2 -0.75 -9.37 -23.36
N HIS A 3 -0.88 -8.13 -22.91
CA HIS A 3 0.22 -7.15 -22.83
C HIS A 3 1.28 -7.56 -21.80
N ASP A 4 0.84 -8.01 -20.66
CA ASP A 4 1.67 -8.54 -19.56
C ASP A 4 2.50 -9.77 -19.99
N ARG A 5 1.91 -10.68 -20.76
CA ARG A 5 2.63 -11.85 -21.30
C ARG A 5 3.73 -11.47 -22.29
N ARG A 6 3.50 -10.48 -23.18
CA ARG A 6 4.52 -10.03 -24.15
C ARG A 6 5.70 -9.34 -23.48
N GLN A 7 5.46 -8.49 -22.49
CA GLN A 7 6.51 -7.84 -21.72
C GLN A 7 7.36 -8.85 -20.94
N ARG A 8 6.73 -9.83 -20.28
CA ARG A 8 7.46 -10.90 -19.59
C ARG A 8 8.27 -11.77 -20.57
N GLN A 9 7.74 -12.06 -21.73
CA GLN A 9 8.50 -12.83 -22.76
C GLN A 9 9.69 -12.06 -23.31
N MET A 10 9.60 -10.74 -23.51
CA MET A 10 10.73 -9.90 -23.89
C MET A 10 11.83 -9.95 -22.83
N CYS A 11 11.50 -9.69 -21.57
CA CYS A 11 12.47 -9.75 -20.47
C CYS A 11 13.14 -11.13 -20.34
N ILE A 12 12.43 -12.23 -20.63
CA ILE A 12 13.00 -13.58 -20.62
C ILE A 12 14.00 -13.75 -21.77
N ARG A 13 13.68 -13.26 -22.96
CA ARG A 13 14.56 -13.35 -24.13
C ARG A 13 15.85 -12.55 -23.92
N ASP A 14 15.76 -11.32 -23.43
CA ASP A 14 16.91 -10.47 -23.14
C ASP A 14 17.80 -11.08 -22.07
N ARG A 15 17.19 -11.70 -21.05
CA ARG A 15 17.91 -12.45 -20.03
C ARG A 15 18.69 -13.64 -20.61
N LEU A 16 18.10 -14.39 -21.51
CA LEU A 16 18.79 -15.52 -22.17
C LEU A 16 19.95 -15.03 -23.05
N GLN A 17 19.78 -13.95 -23.80
CA GLN A 17 20.85 -13.36 -24.62
C GLN A 17 22.01 -12.87 -23.74
N ASN A 18 21.74 -12.24 -22.61
CA ASN A 18 22.77 -11.81 -21.66
C ASN A 18 23.54 -13.00 -21.07
N ILE A 19 22.85 -14.09 -20.74
CA ILE A 19 23.49 -15.33 -20.26
C ILE A 19 24.36 -15.94 -21.34
N GLU A 20 23.93 -15.95 -22.59
CA GLU A 20 24.72 -16.50 -23.70
C GLU A 20 25.96 -15.67 -24.00
N SER A 21 25.85 -14.34 -24.00
CA SER A 21 26.99 -13.44 -24.21
C SER A 21 27.99 -13.50 -23.05
N SER A 22 27.57 -13.74 -21.81
CA SER A 22 28.47 -13.87 -20.66
C SER A 22 29.28 -15.15 -20.65
N LYS A 23 28.90 -16.20 -21.41
CA LYS A 23 29.70 -17.43 -21.55
C LYS A 23 31.10 -17.19 -22.13
N GLN A 24 31.32 -16.08 -22.84
CA GLN A 24 32.59 -15.70 -23.45
C GLN A 24 33.46 -14.81 -22.54
N GLN A 25 32.97 -14.42 -21.35
CA GLN A 25 33.70 -13.56 -20.42
C GLN A 25 34.57 -14.38 -19.47
N LYS A 26 35.65 -13.75 -18.96
CA LYS A 26 36.48 -14.38 -17.93
C LYS A 26 35.71 -14.54 -16.62
N THR A 27 35.79 -15.73 -16.02
CA THR A 27 35.19 -16.01 -14.71
C THR A 27 36.05 -15.49 -13.55
N PRO A 28 35.47 -15.00 -12.44
CA PRO A 28 34.03 -14.80 -12.20
C PRO A 28 33.47 -13.55 -12.91
N CYS A 29 32.24 -13.63 -13.47
CA CYS A 29 31.57 -12.49 -14.10
C CYS A 29 30.12 -12.44 -13.66
N LEU A 30 29.53 -11.24 -13.62
CA LEU A 30 28.11 -11.04 -13.37
C LEU A 30 27.31 -11.47 -14.60
N VAL A 31 26.60 -12.57 -14.48
CA VAL A 31 25.81 -13.14 -15.59
C VAL A 31 24.44 -12.45 -15.70
N TYR A 32 23.85 -12.10 -14.57
CA TYR A 32 22.55 -11.45 -14.49
C TYR A 32 22.41 -10.66 -13.20
N ALA A 33 21.93 -9.44 -13.30
CA ALA A 33 21.43 -8.66 -12.18
C ALA A 33 19.91 -8.53 -12.27
N GLU A 34 19.23 -8.70 -11.16
CA GLU A 34 17.79 -8.48 -11.10
C GLU A 34 17.48 -6.99 -11.28
N LEU A 35 16.35 -6.70 -11.94
CA LEU A 35 15.91 -5.33 -12.15
C LEU A 35 15.70 -4.62 -10.79
N PRO A 36 16.11 -3.35 -10.67
CA PRO A 36 15.78 -2.54 -9.52
C PRO A 36 14.29 -2.57 -9.20
N PHE A 37 13.92 -2.46 -7.93
CA PHE A 37 12.52 -2.60 -7.47
C PHE A 37 11.56 -1.67 -8.23
N ALA A 38 11.93 -0.40 -8.43
CA ALA A 38 11.13 0.56 -9.15
C ALA A 38 10.88 0.15 -10.64
N CYS A 39 11.90 -0.42 -11.30
CA CYS A 39 11.75 -0.93 -12.67
C CYS A 39 10.86 -2.18 -12.72
N ARG A 40 10.89 -3.03 -11.68
CA ARG A 40 9.95 -4.16 -11.55
C ARG A 40 8.50 -3.69 -11.43
N ILE A 41 8.26 -2.63 -10.64
CA ILE A 41 6.93 -2.01 -10.54
C ILE A 41 6.47 -1.52 -11.91
N LEU A 42 7.31 -0.82 -12.66
CA LEU A 42 6.96 -0.40 -14.02
C LEU A 42 6.61 -1.60 -14.92
N ARG A 43 7.46 -2.62 -14.93
CA ARG A 43 7.23 -3.83 -15.73
C ARG A 43 5.89 -4.49 -15.41
N ASP A 44 5.54 -4.58 -14.13
CA ASP A 44 4.40 -5.39 -13.67
C ASP A 44 3.09 -4.59 -13.60
N LEU A 45 3.15 -3.28 -13.35
CA LEU A 45 1.97 -2.43 -13.13
C LEU A 45 1.73 -1.37 -14.22
N ALA A 46 2.73 -1.05 -15.07
CA ALA A 46 2.61 -0.03 -16.10
C ALA A 46 1.73 -0.49 -17.29
N GLY A 47 0.44 -0.61 -17.04
CA GLY A 47 -0.56 -0.94 -18.05
C GLY A 47 -0.98 0.28 -18.88
N PRO A 48 -1.77 0.08 -19.95
CA PRO A 48 -2.23 1.15 -20.85
C PRO A 48 -3.10 2.22 -20.17
N ARG A 49 -3.65 1.92 -19.00
CA ARG A 49 -4.46 2.85 -18.20
C ARG A 49 -3.63 3.78 -17.30
N VAL A 50 -2.32 3.52 -17.15
CA VAL A 50 -1.44 4.38 -16.36
C VAL A 50 -1.18 5.68 -17.14
N GLN A 51 -1.62 6.79 -16.57
CA GLN A 51 -1.48 8.12 -17.18
C GLN A 51 -0.27 8.88 -16.66
N ARG A 52 0.12 8.63 -15.40
CA ARG A 52 1.23 9.32 -14.76
C ARG A 52 1.90 8.44 -13.70
N VAL A 53 3.23 8.49 -13.69
CA VAL A 53 4.09 7.95 -12.64
C VAL A 53 4.98 9.08 -12.15
N THR A 54 4.94 9.37 -10.87
CA THR A 54 5.75 10.44 -10.27
C THR A 54 6.80 9.81 -9.35
N VAL A 55 8.03 10.29 -9.44
CA VAL A 55 9.17 9.80 -8.68
C VAL A 55 9.88 11.00 -8.04
N ASN A 56 10.23 10.90 -6.77
CA ASN A 56 10.88 11.98 -6.01
C ASN A 56 12.34 11.69 -5.61
N ASP A 57 12.95 10.67 -6.21
CA ASP A 57 14.37 10.38 -6.10
C ASP A 57 14.99 10.40 -7.50
N GLU A 58 16.01 11.26 -7.70
CA GLU A 58 16.60 11.52 -9.01
C GLU A 58 17.26 10.28 -9.62
N ALA A 59 17.97 9.50 -8.79
CA ALA A 59 18.63 8.27 -9.24
C ALA A 59 17.61 7.23 -9.69
N THR A 60 16.54 7.03 -8.92
CA THR A 60 15.43 6.14 -9.24
C THR A 60 14.71 6.61 -10.51
N TYR A 61 14.47 7.92 -10.65
CA TYR A 61 13.87 8.49 -11.85
C TYR A 61 14.70 8.19 -13.10
N ALA A 62 16.02 8.41 -13.04
CA ALA A 62 16.92 8.12 -14.15
C ALA A 62 16.90 6.64 -14.54
N GLN A 63 16.94 5.74 -13.58
CA GLN A 63 16.83 4.29 -13.82
C GLN A 63 15.51 3.91 -14.47
N MET A 64 14.39 4.42 -13.94
CA MET A 64 13.05 4.14 -14.46
C MET A 64 12.85 4.71 -15.86
N ARG A 65 13.42 5.89 -16.15
CA ARG A 65 13.38 6.51 -17.47
C ARG A 65 14.10 5.66 -18.52
N ASN A 66 15.33 5.25 -18.24
CA ASN A 66 16.11 4.39 -19.13
C ASN A 66 15.38 3.07 -19.40
N PHE A 67 14.84 2.45 -18.35
CA PHE A 67 14.04 1.24 -18.48
C PHE A 67 12.78 1.45 -19.32
N ALA A 68 12.08 2.57 -19.13
CA ALA A 68 10.87 2.88 -19.89
C ALA A 68 11.16 3.13 -21.39
N GLU A 69 12.24 3.85 -21.72
CA GLU A 69 12.68 4.09 -23.09
C GLU A 69 12.98 2.77 -23.82
N GLU A 70 13.61 1.82 -23.15
CA GLU A 70 14.01 0.54 -23.74
C GLU A 70 12.84 -0.47 -23.82
N HIS A 71 11.99 -0.53 -22.77
CA HIS A 71 11.07 -1.63 -22.60
C HIS A 71 9.57 -1.25 -22.67
N LEU A 72 9.24 0.05 -22.70
CA LEU A 72 7.87 0.56 -22.72
C LEU A 72 7.60 1.48 -23.93
N PRO A 73 7.69 0.96 -25.16
CA PRO A 73 7.52 1.77 -26.37
C PRO A 73 6.16 2.48 -26.46
N GLN A 74 5.14 1.96 -25.76
CA GLN A 74 3.82 2.60 -25.66
C GLN A 74 3.84 3.93 -24.89
N TRP A 75 4.92 4.26 -24.19
CA TRP A 75 5.11 5.54 -23.51
C TRP A 75 5.95 6.53 -24.34
N SER A 76 6.49 6.08 -25.49
CA SER A 76 7.24 6.94 -26.40
C SER A 76 6.42 8.14 -26.83
N GLY A 77 6.99 9.34 -26.68
CA GLY A 77 6.32 10.61 -26.99
C GLY A 77 5.27 11.06 -25.97
N ARG A 78 5.07 10.33 -24.86
CA ARG A 78 4.14 10.69 -23.78
C ARG A 78 4.92 10.98 -22.49
N GLU A 79 4.59 12.07 -21.84
CA GLU A 79 5.21 12.46 -20.57
C GLU A 79 4.54 11.73 -19.38
N VAL A 80 4.63 10.38 -19.39
CA VAL A 80 4.02 9.54 -18.35
C VAL A 80 4.86 9.53 -17.08
N LEU A 81 6.19 9.47 -17.20
CA LEU A 81 7.12 9.46 -16.07
C LEU A 81 7.58 10.89 -15.79
N ARG A 82 7.41 11.34 -14.53
CA ARG A 82 7.78 12.69 -14.08
C ARG A 82 8.63 12.63 -12.82
N TYR A 83 9.60 13.52 -12.76
CA TYR A 83 10.30 13.81 -11.52
C TYR A 83 9.56 14.92 -10.74
N SER A 84 9.49 14.79 -9.43
CA SER A 84 9.03 15.83 -8.53
C SER A 84 9.89 15.81 -7.29
N ASP A 85 10.29 16.96 -6.80
CA ASP A 85 11.08 17.10 -5.55
C ASP A 85 10.16 17.21 -4.29
N GLU A 86 8.85 17.11 -4.49
CA GLU A 86 7.85 17.14 -3.44
C GLU A 86 7.85 15.84 -2.61
N ASP A 87 7.41 15.95 -1.36
CA ASP A 87 7.08 14.80 -0.54
C ASP A 87 5.77 14.16 -1.02
N LEU A 88 5.89 13.11 -1.83
CA LEU A 88 4.73 12.43 -2.42
C LEU A 88 3.85 11.76 -1.37
N PHE A 89 4.41 11.27 -0.25
CA PHE A 89 3.64 10.65 0.82
C PHE A 89 2.77 11.67 1.55
N ALA A 90 3.35 12.79 1.94
CA ALA A 90 2.61 13.86 2.59
C ALA A 90 1.60 14.52 1.63
N GLY A 91 2.03 14.81 0.38
CA GLY A 91 1.18 15.46 -0.62
C GLY A 91 -0.06 14.66 -1.02
N LEU A 92 0.02 13.33 -0.97
CA LEU A 92 -1.09 12.42 -1.27
C LEU A 92 -1.80 11.90 -0.01
N GLY A 93 -1.34 12.26 1.20
CA GLY A 93 -1.89 11.78 2.47
C GLY A 93 -1.80 10.25 2.63
N LEU A 94 -0.76 9.62 2.06
CA LEU A 94 -0.65 8.15 2.03
C LEU A 94 -0.50 7.54 3.42
N GLU A 95 0.19 8.21 4.33
CA GLU A 95 0.36 7.74 5.72
C GLU A 95 -1.00 7.63 6.43
N ALA A 96 -1.84 8.66 6.29
CA ALA A 96 -3.19 8.64 6.87
C ALA A 96 -4.07 7.53 6.26
N GLN A 97 -3.96 7.30 4.94
CA GLN A 97 -4.68 6.23 4.26
C GLN A 97 -4.21 4.83 4.70
N ILE A 98 -2.91 4.64 4.92
CA ILE A 98 -2.35 3.39 5.46
C ILE A 98 -2.87 3.15 6.87
N GLN A 99 -2.81 4.15 7.74
CA GLN A 99 -3.34 4.05 9.10
C GLN A 99 -4.83 3.74 9.12
N GLN A 100 -5.61 4.35 8.23
CA GLN A 100 -7.04 4.03 8.08
C GLN A 100 -7.25 2.58 7.60
N ALA A 101 -6.42 2.11 6.67
CA ALA A 101 -6.51 0.73 6.17
C ALA A 101 -6.13 -0.33 7.21
N LEU A 102 -5.41 0.04 8.26
CA LEU A 102 -5.08 -0.83 9.39
C LEU A 102 -6.19 -0.89 10.45
N GLN A 103 -7.13 0.07 10.43
CA GLN A 103 -8.27 0.02 11.37
C GLN A 103 -9.24 -1.09 10.96
N PRO A 104 -9.82 -1.84 11.91
CA PRO A 104 -10.83 -2.85 11.60
C PRO A 104 -12.11 -2.24 11.03
N THR A 105 -12.37 -0.98 11.31
CA THR A 105 -13.59 -0.28 10.90
C THR A 105 -13.34 0.62 9.68
N TYR A 106 -14.37 0.78 8.86
CA TYR A 106 -14.40 1.73 7.75
C TYR A 106 -15.76 2.43 7.71
N SER A 107 -15.77 3.76 7.68
CA SER A 107 -17.00 4.55 7.60
C SER A 107 -17.40 4.77 6.14
N LEU A 108 -18.64 4.45 5.82
CA LEU A 108 -19.24 4.71 4.51
C LEU A 108 -19.64 6.20 4.40
N PRO A 109 -19.77 6.76 3.19
CA PRO A 109 -20.21 8.13 2.98
C PRO A 109 -21.59 8.45 3.58
N SER A 110 -22.50 7.48 3.63
CA SER A 110 -23.81 7.59 4.31
C SER A 110 -23.70 7.77 5.83
N GLY A 111 -22.56 7.47 6.45
CA GLY A 111 -22.36 7.38 7.90
C GLY A 111 -22.60 5.99 8.48
N ALA A 112 -22.95 5.02 7.64
CA ALA A 112 -22.92 3.60 7.98
C ALA A 112 -21.48 3.10 8.13
N GLY A 113 -21.28 1.87 8.61
CA GLY A 113 -19.96 1.33 8.88
C GLY A 113 -19.76 -0.08 8.38
N LEU A 114 -18.52 -0.38 8.02
CA LEU A 114 -18.05 -1.74 7.76
C LEU A 114 -17.07 -2.14 8.86
N VAL A 115 -17.18 -3.38 9.36
CA VAL A 115 -16.24 -3.97 10.31
C VAL A 115 -15.57 -5.16 9.63
N PHE A 116 -14.24 -5.14 9.56
CA PHE A 116 -13.44 -6.22 8.98
C PHE A 116 -12.73 -6.98 10.08
N GLU A 117 -12.98 -8.27 10.17
CA GLU A 117 -12.31 -9.15 11.12
C GLU A 117 -11.64 -10.30 10.37
N GLN A 118 -10.35 -10.51 10.64
CA GLN A 118 -9.60 -11.60 10.05
C GLN A 118 -9.32 -12.66 11.12
N THR A 119 -9.86 -13.87 10.88
CA THR A 119 -9.53 -15.06 11.68
C THR A 119 -8.51 -15.94 10.94
N GLN A 120 -8.08 -17.03 11.56
CA GLN A 120 -7.20 -18.01 10.86
C GLN A 120 -7.87 -18.64 9.65
N ALA A 121 -9.19 -18.83 9.66
CA ALA A 121 -9.93 -19.59 8.66
C ALA A 121 -10.59 -18.69 7.60
N LEU A 122 -11.10 -17.53 7.98
CA LEU A 122 -11.90 -16.66 7.11
C LEU A 122 -11.78 -15.19 7.50
N VAL A 123 -12.26 -14.34 6.62
CA VAL A 123 -12.51 -12.91 6.88
C VAL A 123 -14.01 -12.72 7.00
N SER A 124 -14.48 -12.10 8.07
CA SER A 124 -15.84 -11.62 8.21
C SER A 124 -15.92 -10.12 7.94
N ILE A 125 -17.00 -9.70 7.31
CA ILE A 125 -17.31 -8.29 7.05
C ILE A 125 -18.75 -8.07 7.52
N ASP A 126 -18.93 -7.21 8.51
CA ASP A 126 -20.23 -6.83 9.04
C ASP A 126 -20.60 -5.44 8.51
N VAL A 127 -21.83 -5.29 8.02
CA VAL A 127 -22.38 -4.04 7.48
C VAL A 127 -23.37 -3.47 8.47
N ASN A 128 -22.99 -2.35 9.08
CA ASN A 128 -23.79 -1.69 10.13
C ASN A 128 -24.40 -0.38 9.64
N THR A 129 -25.66 -0.10 9.97
CA THR A 129 -26.32 1.18 9.66
C THR A 129 -25.65 2.38 10.36
N GLY A 130 -24.93 2.15 11.47
CA GLY A 130 -24.30 3.21 12.23
C GLY A 130 -25.30 4.25 12.74
N SER A 131 -25.01 5.54 12.48
CA SER A 131 -25.89 6.66 12.81
C SER A 131 -26.88 7.01 11.68
N PHE A 132 -26.92 6.25 10.61
CA PHE A 132 -27.78 6.50 9.47
C PHE A 132 -29.22 6.12 9.81
N LEU A 133 -30.02 7.12 10.12
CA LEU A 133 -31.45 7.01 10.42
C LEU A 133 -32.24 7.42 9.17
N GLY A 134 -32.31 6.65 8.14
CA GLY A 134 -33.02 6.86 6.87
C GLY A 134 -33.89 8.13 6.75
N THR A 135 -33.93 8.74 5.60
CA THR A 135 -34.72 9.94 5.33
C THR A 135 -36.14 9.57 4.89
N GLY A 136 -37.07 9.51 5.84
CA GLY A 136 -38.50 9.78 5.64
C GLY A 136 -39.32 8.82 4.75
N GLY A 137 -40.13 8.01 5.39
CA GLY A 137 -41.17 7.15 4.80
C GLY A 137 -41.90 6.39 5.93
N GLY A 138 -42.99 5.67 5.67
CA GLY A 138 -43.64 4.80 6.66
C GLY A 138 -42.63 3.80 7.22
N ALA A 139 -42.70 3.43 8.50
CA ALA A 139 -41.64 2.79 9.25
C ALA A 139 -40.95 1.56 8.56
N ASP A 140 -41.71 0.69 7.92
CA ASP A 140 -41.19 -0.55 7.33
C ASP A 140 -40.54 -0.34 5.95
N THR A 141 -41.15 0.43 5.07
CA THR A 141 -40.56 0.78 3.75
C THR A 141 -39.30 1.64 3.88
N ALA A 142 -39.28 2.55 4.86
CA ALA A 142 -38.08 3.36 5.11
C ALA A 142 -36.90 2.52 5.62
N MET A 143 -37.15 1.45 6.37
CA MET A 143 -36.08 0.54 6.83
C MET A 143 -35.52 -0.30 5.69
N GLU A 144 -36.35 -0.86 4.84
CA GLU A 144 -35.94 -1.65 3.67
C GLU A 144 -35.16 -0.78 2.66
N ASP A 145 -35.62 0.43 2.34
CA ASP A 145 -34.92 1.38 1.44
C ASP A 145 -33.58 1.82 2.03
N THR A 146 -33.52 1.98 3.35
CA THR A 146 -32.27 2.30 4.09
C THR A 146 -31.29 1.14 4.01
N ALA A 147 -31.75 -0.09 4.26
CA ALA A 147 -30.94 -1.29 4.17
C ALA A 147 -30.37 -1.46 2.74
N LEU A 148 -31.23 -1.32 1.73
CA LEU A 148 -30.81 -1.37 0.33
C LEU A 148 -29.73 -0.33 0.02
N HIS A 149 -29.93 0.92 0.42
CA HIS A 149 -28.98 2.01 0.15
C HIS A 149 -27.61 1.72 0.78
N VAL A 150 -27.57 1.36 2.06
CA VAL A 150 -26.32 1.05 2.78
C VAL A 150 -25.65 -0.18 2.17
N ASN A 151 -26.40 -1.23 1.86
CA ASN A 151 -25.85 -2.45 1.28
C ASN A 151 -25.28 -2.23 -0.13
N LEU A 152 -25.88 -1.36 -0.94
CA LEU A 152 -25.33 -0.98 -2.25
C LEU A 152 -24.02 -0.23 -2.11
N GLU A 153 -23.94 0.73 -1.18
CA GLU A 153 -22.73 1.48 -0.89
C GLU A 153 -21.62 0.55 -0.36
N ALA A 154 -21.98 -0.38 0.54
CA ALA A 154 -21.08 -1.42 1.03
C ALA A 154 -20.56 -2.31 -0.11
N ALA A 155 -21.43 -2.74 -1.01
CA ALA A 155 -21.08 -3.60 -2.14
C ALA A 155 -20.08 -2.93 -3.11
N GLU A 156 -20.14 -1.62 -3.28
CA GLU A 156 -19.18 -0.85 -4.09
C GLU A 156 -17.82 -0.72 -3.39
N VAL A 157 -17.80 -0.55 -2.07
CA VAL A 157 -16.60 -0.24 -1.27
C VAL A 157 -15.82 -1.51 -0.89
N ILE A 158 -16.50 -2.59 -0.50
CA ILE A 158 -15.87 -3.83 0.00
C ILE A 158 -14.76 -4.35 -0.92
N PRO A 159 -14.93 -4.46 -2.25
CA PRO A 159 -13.88 -4.94 -3.14
C PRO A 159 -12.60 -4.09 -3.09
N SER A 160 -12.74 -2.77 -2.98
CA SER A 160 -11.61 -1.86 -2.86
C SER A 160 -10.86 -2.03 -1.53
N GLN A 161 -11.60 -2.21 -0.43
CA GLN A 161 -11.03 -2.45 0.89
C GLN A 161 -10.33 -3.81 0.98
N LEU A 162 -10.90 -4.87 0.40
CA LEU A 162 -10.24 -6.17 0.32
C LEU A 162 -8.93 -6.13 -0.47
N ARG A 163 -8.87 -5.34 -1.56
CA ARG A 163 -7.62 -5.12 -2.31
C ARG A 163 -6.61 -4.33 -1.50
N LEU A 164 -7.02 -3.21 -0.89
CA LEU A 164 -6.15 -2.32 -0.14
C LEU A 164 -5.51 -3.03 1.06
N ARG A 165 -6.33 -3.76 1.82
CA ARG A 165 -5.89 -4.54 2.99
C ARG A 165 -5.25 -5.89 2.62
N ASN A 166 -5.28 -6.25 1.35
CA ASN A 166 -4.85 -7.55 0.80
C ASN A 166 -5.49 -8.76 1.51
N LEU A 167 -6.77 -8.62 1.85
CA LEU A 167 -7.54 -9.69 2.47
C LEU A 167 -7.99 -10.70 1.42
N GLY A 168 -7.98 -11.98 1.77
CA GLY A 168 -8.35 -13.08 0.87
C GLY A 168 -8.53 -14.40 1.60
N GLY A 169 -8.85 -15.43 0.85
CA GLY A 169 -9.34 -16.71 1.36
C GLY A 169 -10.85 -16.76 1.25
N LEU A 170 -11.50 -17.41 2.20
CA LEU A 170 -12.95 -17.37 2.37
C LEU A 170 -13.32 -16.04 3.03
N VAL A 171 -14.26 -15.31 2.44
CA VAL A 171 -14.80 -14.07 3.00
C VAL A 171 -16.30 -14.24 3.14
N VAL A 172 -16.85 -13.86 4.28
CA VAL A 172 -18.27 -13.85 4.57
C VAL A 172 -18.68 -12.41 4.83
N ILE A 173 -19.66 -11.93 4.08
CA ILE A 173 -20.23 -10.58 4.24
C ILE A 173 -21.61 -10.73 4.83
N ASP A 174 -21.83 -10.10 5.98
CA ASP A 174 -23.11 -9.98 6.63
C ASP A 174 -23.73 -8.64 6.26
N PHE A 175 -24.67 -8.68 5.31
CA PHE A 175 -25.38 -7.50 4.86
C PHE A 175 -26.57 -7.22 5.80
N ILE A 176 -27.01 -5.97 5.85
CA ILE A 176 -28.24 -5.61 6.54
C ILE A 176 -29.40 -6.39 5.92
N ASP A 177 -30.27 -6.96 6.75
CA ASP A 177 -31.39 -7.77 6.30
C ASP A 177 -32.28 -7.04 5.28
N MET A 178 -32.62 -7.75 4.21
CA MET A 178 -33.53 -7.29 3.15
C MET A 178 -34.57 -8.37 2.87
N GLU A 179 -35.84 -8.00 2.95
CA GLU A 179 -36.96 -8.91 2.68
C GLU A 179 -37.15 -9.16 1.17
N GLU A 180 -36.91 -8.13 0.35
CA GLU A 180 -37.13 -8.20 -1.10
C GLU A 180 -35.95 -8.88 -1.82
N LYS A 181 -36.24 -10.01 -2.47
CA LYS A 181 -35.25 -10.71 -3.32
C LYS A 181 -34.70 -9.85 -4.45
N ALA A 182 -35.48 -8.89 -4.95
CA ALA A 182 -35.03 -7.96 -5.97
C ALA A 182 -33.91 -7.06 -5.47
N HIS A 183 -33.98 -6.61 -4.22
CA HIS A 183 -32.94 -5.81 -3.55
C HIS A 183 -31.66 -6.63 -3.35
N GLN A 184 -31.77 -7.87 -2.86
CA GLN A 184 -30.64 -8.80 -2.72
C GLN A 184 -29.93 -9.02 -4.06
N GLN A 185 -30.67 -9.22 -5.14
CA GLN A 185 -30.10 -9.37 -6.49
C GLN A 185 -29.41 -8.12 -6.99
N GLN A 186 -29.93 -6.95 -6.66
CA GLN A 186 -29.32 -5.67 -7.02
C GLN A 186 -27.97 -5.48 -6.30
N VAL A 187 -27.93 -5.72 -4.99
CA VAL A 187 -26.67 -5.66 -4.20
C VAL A 187 -25.65 -6.65 -4.72
N LEU A 188 -26.06 -7.89 -5.00
CA LEU A 188 -25.17 -8.94 -5.52
C LEU A 188 -24.60 -8.57 -6.90
N ARG A 189 -25.40 -7.95 -7.76
CA ARG A 189 -24.96 -7.47 -9.07
C ARG A 189 -23.88 -6.40 -8.92
N VAL A 190 -24.12 -5.38 -8.08
CA VAL A 190 -23.17 -4.29 -7.81
C VAL A 190 -21.86 -4.87 -7.24
N LEU A 191 -21.94 -5.80 -6.30
CA LEU A 191 -20.76 -6.46 -5.71
C LEU A 191 -19.95 -7.21 -6.77
N LYS A 192 -20.61 -7.99 -7.65
CA LYS A 192 -19.95 -8.72 -8.74
C LYS A 192 -19.31 -7.77 -9.76
N GLU A 193 -19.98 -6.68 -10.12
CA GLU A 193 -19.46 -5.64 -11.01
C GLU A 193 -18.23 -4.93 -10.41
N ALA A 194 -18.26 -4.60 -9.12
CA ALA A 194 -17.14 -3.96 -8.42
C ALA A 194 -15.90 -4.87 -8.31
N PHE A 195 -16.10 -6.19 -8.25
CA PHE A 195 -15.00 -7.16 -8.32
C PHE A 195 -14.42 -7.36 -9.72
N ALA A 196 -15.08 -6.93 -10.78
CA ALA A 196 -14.57 -7.12 -12.15
C ALA A 196 -13.20 -6.46 -12.38
N ALA A 197 -12.85 -5.43 -11.60
CA ALA A 197 -11.55 -4.76 -11.64
C ALA A 197 -10.49 -5.41 -10.72
N ASP A 198 -10.82 -6.43 -9.93
CA ASP A 198 -9.87 -7.11 -9.06
C ASP A 198 -8.91 -7.99 -9.87
N PRO A 199 -7.59 -7.82 -9.73
CA PRO A 199 -6.61 -8.68 -10.42
C PRO A 199 -6.57 -10.11 -9.88
N SER A 200 -7.09 -10.35 -8.67
CA SER A 200 -7.19 -11.66 -8.06
C SER A 200 -8.38 -12.44 -8.63
N GLN A 201 -8.32 -13.77 -8.56
CA GLN A 201 -9.46 -14.61 -8.89
C GLN A 201 -10.48 -14.52 -7.74
N VAL A 202 -11.67 -14.00 -8.05
CA VAL A 202 -12.77 -13.86 -7.10
C VAL A 202 -13.96 -14.67 -7.61
N ARG A 203 -14.59 -15.41 -6.70
CA ARG A 203 -15.85 -16.09 -6.93
C ARG A 203 -16.82 -15.66 -5.85
N VAL A 204 -17.92 -15.02 -6.25
CA VAL A 204 -18.99 -14.55 -5.37
C VAL A 204 -20.18 -15.49 -5.49
N GLU A 205 -20.67 -16.00 -4.38
CA GLU A 205 -21.86 -16.83 -4.29
C GLU A 205 -23.12 -15.95 -4.11
N ASP A 206 -24.27 -16.54 -4.23
CA ASP A 206 -25.54 -15.84 -4.03
C ASP A 206 -25.83 -15.66 -2.52
N PHE A 207 -26.83 -14.86 -2.16
CA PHE A 207 -27.25 -14.73 -0.77
C PHE A 207 -27.67 -16.07 -0.20
N SER A 208 -27.19 -16.34 1.02
CA SER A 208 -27.66 -17.48 1.80
C SER A 208 -29.05 -17.22 2.39
N ASP A 209 -29.70 -18.28 2.90
CA ASP A 209 -30.99 -18.14 3.63
C ASP A 209 -30.88 -17.28 4.91
N HIS A 210 -29.65 -16.97 5.36
CA HIS A 210 -29.36 -16.15 6.52
C HIS A 210 -28.92 -14.72 6.19
N GLY A 211 -29.15 -14.24 4.96
CA GLY A 211 -28.78 -12.87 4.57
C GLY A 211 -27.31 -12.61 4.29
N THR A 212 -26.44 -13.64 4.41
CA THR A 212 -25.00 -13.49 4.19
C THR A 212 -24.60 -13.80 2.74
N VAL A 213 -23.54 -13.13 2.25
CA VAL A 213 -22.89 -13.45 0.98
C VAL A 213 -21.51 -14.03 1.24
N GLN A 214 -21.25 -15.20 0.65
CA GLN A 214 -19.94 -15.84 0.72
C GLN A 214 -19.17 -15.60 -0.58
N LEU A 215 -17.89 -15.34 -0.47
CA LEU A 215 -17.01 -15.24 -1.61
C LEU A 215 -15.63 -15.86 -1.31
N SER A 216 -14.97 -16.31 -2.35
CA SER A 216 -13.59 -16.72 -2.28
C SER A 216 -12.73 -15.77 -3.10
N ARG A 217 -11.66 -15.24 -2.48
CA ARG A 217 -10.67 -14.39 -3.14
C ARG A 217 -9.28 -15.03 -3.00
N LYS A 218 -8.60 -15.27 -4.12
CA LYS A 218 -7.29 -15.90 -4.07
C LYS A 218 -6.31 -15.06 -3.26
N ARG A 219 -5.79 -15.62 -2.17
CA ARG A 219 -4.73 -14.99 -1.37
C ARG A 219 -3.40 -15.07 -2.14
N VAL A 220 -2.77 -13.94 -2.40
CA VAL A 220 -1.52 -13.85 -3.17
C VAL A 220 -0.35 -13.49 -2.28
N ARG A 221 -0.58 -12.71 -1.24
CA ARG A 221 0.42 -12.20 -0.28
C ARG A 221 -0.19 -12.16 1.12
N GLN A 222 0.63 -11.84 2.11
CA GLN A 222 0.17 -11.52 3.47
C GLN A 222 -0.75 -10.29 3.45
N SER A 223 -1.66 -10.18 4.44
CA SER A 223 -2.49 -8.98 4.60
C SER A 223 -1.63 -7.78 5.00
N LEU A 224 -2.16 -6.57 4.77
CA LEU A 224 -1.46 -5.34 5.15
C LEU A 224 -1.16 -5.30 6.65
N ASP A 225 -2.09 -5.75 7.46
CA ASP A 225 -1.93 -5.85 8.91
C ASP A 225 -0.79 -6.80 9.28
N GLN A 226 -0.75 -8.00 8.71
CA GLN A 226 0.33 -8.96 8.92
C GLN A 226 1.70 -8.44 8.48
N LEU A 227 1.75 -7.60 7.44
CA LEU A 227 2.99 -7.01 6.96
C LEU A 227 3.52 -5.90 7.87
N LEU A 228 2.64 -5.16 8.54
CA LEU A 228 3.01 -3.96 9.29
C LEU A 228 2.89 -4.10 10.82
N GLN A 229 2.14 -5.07 11.32
CA GLN A 229 1.85 -5.26 12.76
C GLN A 229 2.09 -6.69 13.26
N SER A 230 2.61 -7.61 12.41
CA SER A 230 2.68 -9.00 12.82
C SER A 230 3.75 -9.24 13.90
N ASP A 231 3.38 -10.03 14.92
CA ASP A 231 4.26 -10.55 15.97
C ASP A 231 5.24 -11.64 15.47
N SER A 232 5.23 -11.98 14.18
CA SER A 232 6.20 -12.88 13.56
C SER A 232 7.54 -12.15 13.37
N GLU A 233 8.66 -12.87 13.41
CA GLU A 233 9.98 -12.27 13.17
C GLU A 233 10.04 -11.49 11.85
N GLU A 234 9.43 -12.01 10.77
CA GLU A 234 9.33 -11.32 9.48
C GLU A 234 8.48 -10.05 9.53
N GLY A 235 7.39 -10.05 10.30
CA GLY A 235 6.53 -8.89 10.47
C GLY A 235 7.12 -7.85 11.41
N ALA A 236 7.82 -8.28 12.46
CA ALA A 236 8.57 -7.39 13.34
C ALA A 236 9.66 -6.67 12.55
N ASP A 237 10.41 -7.38 11.69
CA ASP A 237 11.40 -6.78 10.80
C ASP A 237 10.77 -5.79 9.81
N ALA A 238 9.60 -6.12 9.23
CA ALA A 238 8.90 -5.22 8.32
C ALA A 238 8.35 -3.97 9.03
N ALA A 239 7.91 -4.10 10.28
CA ALA A 239 7.47 -2.97 11.10
C ALA A 239 8.64 -2.04 11.46
N VAL A 240 9.79 -2.61 11.83
CA VAL A 240 11.04 -1.86 12.06
C VAL A 240 11.48 -1.12 10.80
N GLU A 241 11.45 -1.79 9.65
CA GLU A 241 11.79 -1.22 8.36
C GLU A 241 10.86 -0.05 8.00
N SER A 242 9.55 -0.23 8.19
CA SER A 242 8.53 0.81 7.97
C SER A 242 8.76 2.03 8.86
N ALA A 243 9.10 1.82 10.15
CA ALA A 243 9.43 2.88 11.09
C ALA A 243 10.70 3.63 10.66
N CYS A 244 11.76 2.93 10.26
CA CYS A 244 12.97 3.53 9.73
C CYS A 244 12.66 4.43 8.52
N GLN A 245 11.87 3.96 7.58
CA GLN A 245 11.48 4.73 6.39
C GLN A 245 10.63 5.96 6.76
N ALA A 246 9.72 5.86 7.73
CA ALA A 246 8.93 6.98 8.23
C ALA A 246 9.82 8.07 8.87
N ILE A 247 10.77 7.65 9.72
CA ILE A 247 11.77 8.55 10.33
C ILE A 247 12.58 9.28 9.25
N MET A 248 13.02 8.55 8.23
CA MET A 248 13.78 9.12 7.12
C MET A 248 12.99 10.20 6.36
N ARG A 249 11.72 9.94 6.06
CA ARG A 249 10.83 10.90 5.39
C ARG A 249 10.63 12.15 6.26
N ASP A 250 10.39 11.98 7.56
CA ASP A 250 10.16 13.09 8.48
C ASP A 250 11.42 13.95 8.67
N LEU A 251 12.62 13.35 8.77
CA LEU A 251 13.89 14.06 8.78
C LEU A 251 14.08 14.93 7.53
N ILE A 252 13.85 14.37 6.35
CA ILE A 252 13.96 15.13 5.08
C ILE A 252 12.95 16.27 5.04
N LYS A 253 11.73 16.05 5.49
CA LYS A 253 10.67 17.06 5.54
C LYS A 253 11.04 18.19 6.49
N ARG A 254 11.48 17.88 7.71
CA ARG A 254 11.89 18.89 8.71
C ARG A 254 13.11 19.70 8.26
N SER A 255 14.06 19.05 7.59
CA SER A 255 15.24 19.75 7.06
C SER A 255 14.87 20.76 5.96
N LYS A 256 13.90 20.44 5.09
CA LYS A 256 13.38 21.38 4.08
C LYS A 256 12.62 22.56 4.69
N SER A 257 11.94 22.34 5.82
CA SER A 257 11.18 23.37 6.53
C SER A 257 12.06 24.26 7.43
N SER A 258 13.20 23.74 7.84
CA SER A 258 14.18 24.46 8.68
C SER A 258 15.03 25.39 7.80
N LYS A 259 14.88 26.70 7.96
CA LYS A 259 15.75 27.72 7.35
C LYS A 259 17.12 27.81 8.02
N GLY A 260 17.52 26.83 8.85
CA GLY A 260 18.76 26.81 9.62
C GLY A 260 19.95 26.37 8.78
N GLY A 261 21.07 27.09 8.93
CA GLY A 261 22.36 26.77 8.34
C GLY A 261 22.98 25.49 8.93
N ALA A 262 24.26 25.25 8.66
CA ALA A 262 25.04 24.04 8.92
C ALA A 262 25.14 23.57 10.40
N ASP A 263 24.52 24.26 11.36
CA ASP A 263 24.61 24.01 12.81
C ASP A 263 23.35 23.35 13.42
N VAL A 264 22.49 22.75 12.60
CA VAL A 264 21.30 22.05 13.09
C VAL A 264 21.59 20.56 13.21
N GLU A 265 21.32 20.00 14.39
CA GLU A 265 21.38 18.57 14.64
C GLU A 265 19.97 18.04 14.97
N PHE A 266 19.58 16.92 14.35
CA PHE A 266 18.33 16.24 14.66
C PHE A 266 18.59 15.09 15.63
N LEU A 267 17.80 15.00 16.70
CA LEU A 267 17.80 13.85 17.60
C LEU A 267 16.53 13.03 17.34
N VAL A 268 16.73 11.79 16.93
CA VAL A 268 15.66 10.80 16.73
C VAL A 268 15.61 9.92 17.97
N ARG A 269 14.41 9.80 18.57
CA ARG A 269 14.12 8.84 19.64
C ARG A 269 13.17 7.79 19.10
N ALA A 270 13.49 6.51 19.29
CA ALA A 270 12.68 5.41 18.78
C ALA A 270 12.91 4.14 19.62
N ASP A 271 12.13 3.09 19.36
CA ASP A 271 12.36 1.77 19.93
C ASP A 271 13.79 1.25 19.64
N GLN A 272 14.32 0.40 20.53
CA GLN A 272 15.69 -0.15 20.42
C GLN A 272 15.93 -0.86 19.08
N ALA A 273 14.98 -1.67 18.60
CA ALA A 273 15.15 -2.42 17.36
C ALA A 273 15.21 -1.47 16.15
N VAL A 274 14.47 -0.36 16.18
CA VAL A 274 14.50 0.69 15.14
C VAL A 274 15.85 1.41 15.17
N VAL A 275 16.36 1.74 16.36
CA VAL A 275 17.68 2.38 16.52
C VAL A 275 18.79 1.47 16.02
N ASP A 276 18.78 0.19 16.40
CA ASP A 276 19.76 -0.79 15.93
C ASP A 276 19.75 -0.94 14.40
N ARG A 277 18.56 -0.95 13.80
CA ARG A 277 18.38 -0.98 12.34
C ARG A 277 18.89 0.29 11.66
N LEU A 278 18.61 1.47 12.22
CA LEU A 278 19.10 2.76 11.69
C LEU A 278 20.64 2.86 11.74
N LEU A 279 21.26 2.26 12.75
CA LEU A 279 22.72 2.23 12.93
C LEU A 279 23.41 1.09 12.18
N SER A 280 22.67 0.07 11.71
CA SER A 280 23.25 -1.06 11.00
C SER A 280 23.86 -0.63 9.66
N ASN A 281 25.01 -1.22 9.31
CA ASN A 281 25.67 -0.96 8.03
C ASN A 281 24.90 -1.52 6.82
N GLU A 282 23.96 -2.44 7.05
CA GLU A 282 23.17 -3.06 5.98
C GLU A 282 22.11 -2.11 5.38
N GLY A 283 21.67 -1.12 6.16
CA GLY A 283 20.61 -0.21 5.71
C GLY A 283 21.08 1.05 5.01
N ALA A 284 22.32 1.50 5.22
CA ALA A 284 22.85 2.79 4.75
C ALA A 284 21.87 4.00 4.93
N TYR A 285 20.91 3.84 5.86
CA TYR A 285 19.79 4.76 6.05
C TYR A 285 20.28 6.16 6.45
N LEU A 286 21.05 6.24 7.52
CA LEU A 286 21.51 7.51 8.07
C LEU A 286 22.49 8.20 7.14
N ASP A 287 23.35 7.47 6.44
CA ASP A 287 24.31 8.06 5.52
C ASP A 287 23.60 8.67 4.29
N GLY A 288 22.61 7.98 3.77
CA GLY A 288 21.77 8.49 2.69
C GLY A 288 21.01 9.77 3.07
N VAL A 289 20.50 9.84 4.32
CA VAL A 289 19.80 11.03 4.81
C VAL A 289 20.79 12.15 5.15
N ARG A 290 21.84 11.89 5.87
CA ARG A 290 22.87 12.88 6.21
C ARG A 290 23.40 13.60 4.97
N ALA A 291 23.62 12.84 3.88
CA ALA A 291 24.02 13.42 2.60
C ALA A 291 22.95 14.36 2.00
N LYS A 292 21.66 14.05 2.18
CA LYS A 292 20.54 14.84 1.64
C LYS A 292 20.23 16.07 2.49
N ILE A 293 20.25 15.95 3.82
CA ILE A 293 19.82 17.04 4.75
C ILE A 293 20.95 18.00 5.15
N ARG A 294 22.21 17.60 4.97
CA ARG A 294 23.42 18.38 5.38
C ARG A 294 23.39 18.78 6.86
N ALA A 295 22.84 17.93 7.71
CA ALA A 295 22.71 18.16 9.16
C ALA A 295 23.15 16.90 9.92
N GLY A 296 23.59 17.08 11.18
CA GLY A 296 23.83 15.96 12.07
C GLY A 296 22.55 15.21 12.42
N VAL A 297 22.62 13.90 12.54
CA VAL A 297 21.53 13.07 13.05
C VAL A 297 22.06 12.20 14.15
N GLY A 298 21.60 12.45 15.38
CA GLY A 298 21.76 11.58 16.53
C GLY A 298 20.57 10.64 16.65
N VAL A 299 20.79 9.45 17.20
CA VAL A 299 19.73 8.49 17.50
C VAL A 299 19.82 8.06 18.96
N GLN A 300 18.68 7.89 19.61
CA GLN A 300 18.57 7.48 21.00
C GLN A 300 17.45 6.46 21.14
N ALA A 301 17.75 5.36 21.81
CA ALA A 301 16.72 4.37 22.15
C ALA A 301 15.85 4.84 23.31
N GLU A 302 14.55 4.64 23.17
CA GLU A 302 13.54 4.95 24.20
C GLU A 302 12.77 3.68 24.53
N PRO A 303 13.02 3.08 25.74
CA PRO A 303 12.47 1.76 26.09
C PRO A 303 10.94 1.69 26.14
N ASP A 304 10.28 2.83 26.34
CA ASP A 304 8.84 2.91 26.45
C ASP A 304 8.12 3.09 25.10
N PHE A 305 8.88 3.21 24.00
CA PHE A 305 8.30 3.39 22.68
C PHE A 305 7.97 2.05 22.01
N ALA A 306 6.79 1.96 21.40
CA ALA A 306 6.48 0.86 20.50
C ALA A 306 7.25 1.02 19.18
N VAL A 307 7.48 -0.08 18.43
CA VAL A 307 8.28 -0.09 17.18
C VAL A 307 7.87 0.96 16.16
N GLY A 308 6.57 1.29 16.06
CA GLY A 308 6.04 2.33 15.16
C GLY A 308 6.09 3.75 15.73
N GLN A 309 6.48 3.91 17.00
CA GLN A 309 6.50 5.20 17.68
C GLN A 309 7.89 5.82 17.63
N PHE A 310 7.97 7.09 17.24
CA PHE A 310 9.21 7.85 17.26
C PHE A 310 8.96 9.33 17.50
N ASP A 311 9.97 10.05 17.95
CA ASP A 311 10.01 11.50 18.09
C ASP A 311 11.27 12.05 17.45
N ILE A 312 11.15 13.21 16.79
CA ILE A 312 12.30 13.91 16.19
C ILE A 312 12.32 15.33 16.72
N SER A 313 13.36 15.66 17.45
CA SER A 313 13.61 17.00 17.97
C SER A 313 14.81 17.66 17.28
N MET A 314 14.77 18.99 17.13
CA MET A 314 15.93 19.77 16.69
C MET A 314 16.73 20.19 17.93
N VAL A 315 18.00 19.87 17.93
CA VAL A 315 18.96 20.31 18.95
C VAL A 315 19.85 21.36 18.32
N GLN A 316 19.95 22.53 18.93
CA GLN A 316 20.98 23.50 18.53
C GLN A 316 22.33 22.94 18.94
N GLY A 317 23.21 22.70 17.98
CA GLY A 317 24.56 22.23 18.25
C GLY A 317 25.26 23.23 19.14
N SER A 318 25.62 22.81 20.35
CA SER A 318 26.56 23.57 21.16
C SER A 318 27.92 23.48 20.48
N VAL A 319 28.36 24.62 19.91
CA VAL A 319 29.74 24.79 19.50
C VAL A 319 30.60 24.63 20.77
N GLY A 320 31.29 23.51 20.90
CA GLY A 320 32.31 23.24 21.88
C GLY A 320 33.69 23.28 21.22
#